data_689b8587e9273ef698b024cbc9528c95
#
_entry.id   689b8587e9273ef698b024cbc9528c95
#
_cell.length_a   1.000
_cell.length_b   1.000
_cell.length_c   1.000
_cell.angle_alpha   90.00
_cell.angle_beta   90.00
_cell.angle_gamma   90.00
#
_symmetry.space_group_name_H-M   'P 1'
#
loop_
_entity.id
_entity.type
_entity.pdbx_description
1 polymer ?
#
loop_
_entity_poly.entity_id
_entity_poly.type
_entity_poly.pdbx_seq_one_letter_code
_entity_poly.pdbx_strand_id
1 'polypeptide(L)'
;MNDKASGVTRRNALKTLGVLGTAAAVGTGESAQGAQIEDRPNDFRHELETLVNQTPIVDTHEYLPDEEMRLRGEWIPCDDWGVLFSHYLDSDLIVAGMSRPDLNRLISRDVDPAAKWPLLAPYWPAVKNTGYARAVRIAMKELYDVDDLNEQAIARVQAGYEAIRKPGFYNKILVELAGIESCQVDSQAAFRESRQPTLLLQDMNFFRMHIDPDIERLAGPTGMEVNDLGDWHAVIDWWFEKYARYAVAVKSQAAYRRGLDYDRVPAEVAEPVFRRVLEKAPVSAEDRKKLEDHLFWYAVEQATRHELPVKLHTGYYVGHNYMPLERLAGNPAQAAALCRRSPDTQWVFMHIAYPYWQELLAVAKHYSNAHIDMCWAWIIDPVNSTRFLKSHLLTAPSNKVFVFGGDYIPVECVLGHARLARQGVARALGELVDERYISRRDALELVDPLMRGNAHGLFRLQEKTARLRKAPWI
;
A
#
# COMPACT_ATOMS: atom_id res chain seq x y z
N MET A 1 -5.40 35.14 -57.12
CA MET A 1 -6.84 34.93 -57.32
C MET A 1 -7.38 34.59 -55.94
N ASN A 2 -7.77 35.55 -55.18
CA ASN A 2 -9.12 36.13 -54.96
C ASN A 2 -10.13 35.02 -54.63
N ASP A 3 -10.91 35.02 -53.57
CA ASP A 3 -11.52 36.12 -52.84
C ASP A 3 -12.08 35.63 -51.48
N LYS A 4 -11.96 36.46 -50.44
CA LYS A 4 -12.93 37.00 -49.46
C LYS A 4 -13.92 36.05 -48.77
N ALA A 5 -13.85 35.96 -47.50
CA ALA A 5 -14.47 36.76 -46.42
C ALA A 5 -16.00 36.67 -46.28
N SER A 6 -16.47 36.25 -45.10
CA SER A 6 -17.44 37.05 -44.35
C SER A 6 -17.66 36.47 -42.94
N GLY A 7 -17.39 37.30 -41.95
CA GLY A 7 -17.80 37.11 -40.56
C GLY A 7 -19.23 37.56 -40.33
N VAL A 8 -19.88 36.95 -39.34
CA VAL A 8 -21.07 37.54 -38.69
C VAL A 8 -20.98 37.29 -37.19
N THR A 9 -20.69 38.39 -36.52
CA THR A 9 -21.00 38.68 -35.12
C THR A 9 -22.51 38.80 -34.90
N ARG A 10 -23.03 38.18 -33.86
CA ARG A 10 -24.30 38.59 -33.26
C ARG A 10 -24.21 38.69 -31.76
N ARG A 11 -24.13 39.95 -31.34
CA ARG A 11 -24.53 40.49 -30.04
C ARG A 11 -25.99 40.90 -30.08
N ASN A 12 -26.66 40.82 -28.93
CA ASN A 12 -27.85 41.55 -28.46
C ASN A 12 -29.23 41.08 -28.90
N ALA A 13 -30.03 40.63 -27.93
CA ALA A 13 -31.38 41.16 -27.71
C ALA A 13 -31.82 40.88 -26.26
N LEU A 14 -31.70 41.91 -25.44
CA LEU A 14 -32.53 42.17 -24.25
C LEU A 14 -33.78 42.93 -24.70
N LYS A 15 -34.98 42.59 -24.14
CA LYS A 15 -36.00 43.53 -23.62
C LYS A 15 -37.34 42.78 -23.48
N THR A 16 -37.78 42.57 -22.22
CA THR A 16 -38.79 43.38 -21.51
C THR A 16 -40.25 43.20 -22.00
N LEU A 17 -41.10 42.79 -21.05
CA LEU A 17 -42.51 43.10 -20.83
C LEU A 17 -43.02 42.11 -19.80
N GLY A 18 -43.69 42.40 -18.67
CA GLY A 18 -44.44 43.56 -18.25
C GLY A 18 -45.43 43.05 -17.21
N VAL A 19 -45.55 43.78 -16.16
CA VAL A 19 -46.38 43.63 -14.98
C VAL A 19 -47.88 43.59 -15.32
N LEU A 20 -48.64 42.74 -14.64
CA LEU A 20 -49.98 43.09 -14.09
C LEU A 20 -50.38 42.07 -13.01
N GLY A 21 -50.68 42.62 -11.84
CA GLY A 21 -51.13 41.89 -10.68
C GLY A 21 -52.63 41.80 -10.58
N THR A 22 -53.11 40.94 -9.69
CA THR A 22 -54.32 41.12 -8.93
C THR A 22 -54.19 40.37 -7.60
N ALA A 23 -54.64 41.04 -6.56
CA ALA A 23 -54.65 40.58 -5.16
C ALA A 23 -55.91 39.76 -4.81
N ALA A 24 -55.75 38.98 -3.81
CA ALA A 24 -56.64 38.66 -2.69
C ALA A 24 -57.05 37.17 -2.57
N ALA A 25 -56.63 36.54 -1.48
CA ALA A 25 -57.54 36.09 -0.41
C ALA A 25 -56.74 35.49 0.73
N VAL A 26 -57.05 35.90 1.93
CA VAL A 26 -56.55 35.43 3.23
C VAL A 26 -57.03 34.00 3.47
N GLY A 27 -56.09 33.08 3.76
CA GLY A 27 -56.32 31.75 4.29
C GLY A 27 -55.29 31.46 5.36
N THR A 28 -55.71 31.53 6.63
CA THR A 28 -54.91 31.10 7.77
C THR A 28 -54.69 29.59 7.70
N GLY A 29 -53.47 29.20 7.31
CA GLY A 29 -52.99 27.83 7.42
C GLY A 29 -51.74 27.84 8.29
N GLU A 30 -51.81 27.18 9.42
CA GLU A 30 -50.66 26.90 10.30
C GLU A 30 -49.55 26.25 9.49
N SER A 31 -48.49 27.01 9.30
CA SER A 31 -47.24 26.48 8.77
C SER A 31 -46.62 25.58 9.84
N ALA A 32 -46.69 24.28 9.59
CA ALA A 32 -45.76 23.37 10.23
C ALA A 32 -44.35 23.80 9.82
N GLN A 33 -43.69 24.54 10.70
CA GLN A 33 -42.27 24.75 10.67
C GLN A 33 -41.64 23.36 10.83
N GLY A 34 -41.34 22.68 9.69
CA GLY A 34 -40.35 21.66 9.67
C GLY A 34 -39.04 22.32 10.13
N ALA A 35 -38.62 22.03 11.34
CA ALA A 35 -37.32 22.38 11.85
C ALA A 35 -36.31 21.81 10.86
N GLN A 36 -35.75 22.64 9.96
CA GLN A 36 -34.49 22.38 9.33
C GLN A 36 -33.48 22.35 10.47
N ILE A 37 -33.13 21.17 10.92
CA ILE A 37 -31.92 20.95 11.72
C ILE A 37 -30.81 21.43 10.83
N GLU A 38 -30.37 22.68 10.98
CA GLU A 38 -29.08 23.15 10.46
C GLU A 38 -28.01 22.37 11.21
N ASP A 39 -27.68 21.20 10.67
CA ASP A 39 -26.60 20.35 11.11
C ASP A 39 -25.31 21.17 11.08
N ARG A 40 -24.76 21.48 12.25
CA ARG A 40 -23.55 22.30 12.36
C ARG A 40 -22.43 21.57 11.65
N PRO A 41 -21.54 22.24 10.89
CA PRO A 41 -20.42 21.60 10.18
C PRO A 41 -19.58 20.66 11.08
N ASN A 42 -19.45 20.98 12.36
CA ASN A 42 -18.75 20.17 13.35
C ASN A 42 -19.43 18.81 13.65
N ASP A 43 -20.75 18.73 13.58
CA ASP A 43 -21.47 17.47 13.88
C ASP A 43 -21.21 16.43 12.77
N PHE A 44 -21.23 16.84 11.50
CA PHE A 44 -20.91 15.95 10.39
C PHE A 44 -19.45 15.50 10.39
N ARG A 45 -18.51 16.39 10.69
CA ARG A 45 -17.08 16.00 10.76
C ARG A 45 -16.85 14.95 11.85
N HIS A 46 -17.47 15.11 13.00
CA HIS A 46 -17.39 14.16 14.08
C HIS A 46 -18.06 12.81 13.73
N GLU A 47 -19.23 12.85 13.09
CA GLU A 47 -19.92 11.66 12.59
C GLU A 47 -19.04 10.87 11.60
N LEU A 48 -18.45 11.55 10.62
CA LEU A 48 -17.57 10.96 9.61
C LEU A 48 -16.30 10.36 10.25
N GLU A 49 -15.64 11.08 11.14
CA GLU A 49 -14.48 10.60 11.88
C GLU A 49 -14.82 9.36 12.71
N THR A 50 -15.97 9.39 13.38
CA THR A 50 -16.46 8.26 14.19
C THR A 50 -16.68 7.03 13.29
N LEU A 51 -17.37 7.21 12.15
CA LEU A 51 -17.64 6.12 11.20
C LEU A 51 -16.34 5.53 10.65
N VAL A 52 -15.38 6.37 10.21
CA VAL A 52 -14.07 5.92 9.71
C VAL A 52 -13.31 5.16 10.80
N ASN A 53 -13.35 5.63 12.06
CA ASN A 53 -12.65 4.96 13.16
C ASN A 53 -13.28 3.63 13.58
N GLN A 54 -14.59 3.48 13.45
CA GLN A 54 -15.32 2.25 13.79
C GLN A 54 -15.35 1.23 12.65
N THR A 55 -15.20 1.65 11.40
CA THR A 55 -15.20 0.74 10.26
C THR A 55 -13.90 -0.09 10.26
N PRO A 56 -13.96 -1.43 10.23
CA PRO A 56 -12.76 -2.26 10.07
C PRO A 56 -12.01 -1.89 8.80
N ILE A 57 -10.68 -2.02 8.82
CA ILE A 57 -9.86 -1.77 7.64
C ILE A 57 -9.18 -3.05 7.18
N VAL A 58 -9.15 -3.29 5.87
CA VAL A 58 -8.31 -4.32 5.28
C VAL A 58 -6.96 -3.72 4.97
N ASP A 59 -5.92 -4.32 5.52
CA ASP A 59 -4.53 -3.98 5.25
C ASP A 59 -4.05 -4.75 4.02
N THR A 60 -3.73 -4.03 2.96
CA THR A 60 -3.41 -4.62 1.66
C THR A 60 -1.95 -5.02 1.50
N HIS A 61 -1.09 -4.67 2.45
CA HIS A 61 0.32 -5.09 2.37
C HIS A 61 1.11 -4.90 3.65
N GLU A 62 1.77 -5.96 4.08
CA GLU A 62 2.70 -6.01 5.21
C GLU A 62 3.87 -6.95 4.96
N TYR A 63 4.93 -6.81 5.78
CA TYR A 63 6.06 -7.74 5.87
C TYR A 63 6.08 -8.48 7.21
N LEU A 64 4.95 -8.60 7.88
CA LEU A 64 4.86 -9.20 9.20
C LEU A 64 5.28 -10.68 9.19
N PRO A 65 6.20 -11.13 10.07
CA PRO A 65 6.36 -12.55 10.36
C PRO A 65 5.14 -13.07 11.13
N ASP A 66 4.99 -14.39 11.23
CA ASP A 66 4.02 -14.95 12.17
C ASP A 66 4.34 -14.52 13.61
N GLU A 67 3.33 -14.33 14.44
CA GLU A 67 3.48 -13.86 15.82
C GLU A 67 4.50 -14.70 16.61
N GLU A 68 4.47 -16.03 16.45
CA GLU A 68 5.41 -16.91 17.12
C GLU A 68 6.87 -16.64 16.74
N MET A 69 7.12 -16.34 15.46
CA MET A 69 8.46 -15.96 14.97
C MET A 69 8.89 -14.64 15.59
N ARG A 70 7.97 -13.68 15.64
CA ARG A 70 8.21 -12.35 16.23
C ARG A 70 8.49 -12.46 17.74
N LEU A 71 7.77 -13.33 18.45
CA LEU A 71 8.00 -13.59 19.88
C LEU A 71 9.35 -14.23 20.17
N ARG A 72 9.89 -15.05 19.25
CA ARG A 72 11.25 -15.57 19.31
C ARG A 72 12.31 -14.53 18.89
N GLY A 73 11.89 -13.32 18.52
CA GLY A 73 12.78 -12.27 18.06
C GLY A 73 13.31 -12.51 16.64
N GLU A 74 12.69 -13.34 15.83
CA GLU A 74 13.04 -13.56 14.44
C GLU A 74 12.54 -12.41 13.56
N TRP A 75 13.19 -12.19 12.41
CA TRP A 75 12.81 -11.16 11.40
C TRP A 75 12.94 -9.70 11.86
N ILE A 76 13.56 -9.44 12.98
CA ILE A 76 13.83 -8.10 13.50
C ILE A 76 15.30 -7.96 13.89
N PRO A 77 15.91 -6.78 13.70
CA PRO A 77 17.32 -6.59 14.00
C PRO A 77 17.59 -6.53 15.52
N CYS A 78 16.68 -6.00 16.32
CA CYS A 78 16.75 -5.96 17.78
C CYS A 78 15.39 -6.26 18.40
N ASP A 79 15.40 -6.63 19.67
CA ASP A 79 14.21 -7.05 20.41
C ASP A 79 14.01 -6.20 21.67
N ASP A 80 14.04 -4.89 21.45
CA ASP A 80 13.83 -3.81 22.39
C ASP A 80 13.18 -2.61 21.68
N TRP A 81 13.02 -1.49 22.38
CA TRP A 81 12.39 -0.29 21.81
C TRP A 81 13.06 0.22 20.52
N GLY A 82 14.34 -0.09 20.29
CA GLY A 82 15.06 0.27 19.06
C GLY A 82 14.42 -0.32 17.79
N VAL A 83 13.64 -1.39 17.91
CA VAL A 83 12.93 -2.00 16.77
C VAL A 83 11.98 -1.02 16.06
N LEU A 84 11.41 -0.06 16.80
CA LEU A 84 10.52 0.96 16.24
C LEU A 84 11.21 1.87 15.21
N PHE A 85 12.54 1.88 15.21
CA PHE A 85 13.39 2.68 14.33
C PHE A 85 14.04 1.86 13.21
N SER A 86 13.79 0.56 13.17
CA SER A 86 14.50 -0.37 12.27
C SER A 86 13.93 -0.46 10.87
N HIS A 87 12.77 0.16 10.63
CA HIS A 87 12.10 0.12 9.34
C HIS A 87 11.53 1.50 9.02
N TYR A 88 11.93 2.06 7.88
CA TYR A 88 11.64 3.40 7.37
C TYR A 88 12.34 4.55 8.13
N LEU A 89 12.13 4.69 9.44
CA LEU A 89 12.69 5.81 10.20
C LEU A 89 14.21 5.77 10.27
N ASP A 90 14.83 4.60 10.12
CA ASP A 90 16.27 4.44 9.95
C ASP A 90 16.80 5.26 8.77
N SER A 91 16.04 5.35 7.69
CA SER A 91 16.39 6.16 6.52
C SER A 91 16.41 7.65 6.83
N ASP A 92 15.41 8.15 7.54
CA ASP A 92 15.36 9.56 7.95
C ASP A 92 16.52 9.92 8.89
N LEU A 93 16.90 9.00 9.80
CA LEU A 93 18.03 9.19 10.71
C LEU A 93 19.36 9.33 9.95
N ILE A 94 19.60 8.50 8.94
CA ILE A 94 20.79 8.62 8.07
C ILE A 94 20.78 9.92 7.29
N VAL A 95 19.63 10.29 6.70
CA VAL A 95 19.50 11.55 5.95
C VAL A 95 19.67 12.77 6.86
N ALA A 96 19.28 12.67 8.13
CA ALA A 96 19.54 13.69 9.14
C ALA A 96 21.01 13.76 9.62
N GLY A 97 21.87 12.85 9.16
CA GLY A 97 23.32 12.85 9.44
C GLY A 97 23.80 11.79 10.43
N MET A 98 22.93 10.86 10.89
CA MET A 98 23.38 9.75 11.73
C MET A 98 24.35 8.86 10.94
N SER A 99 25.46 8.47 11.58
CA SER A 99 26.39 7.56 10.96
C SER A 99 25.81 6.13 10.83
N ARG A 100 26.22 5.38 9.80
CA ARG A 100 25.82 3.97 9.65
C ARG A 100 26.23 3.13 10.87
N PRO A 101 27.44 3.27 11.44
CA PRO A 101 27.80 2.56 12.66
C PRO A 101 26.87 2.87 13.84
N ASP A 102 26.47 4.14 14.04
CA ASP A 102 25.57 4.51 15.14
C ASP A 102 24.15 4.00 14.91
N LEU A 103 23.64 4.04 13.67
CA LEU A 103 22.38 3.39 13.33
C LEU A 103 22.41 1.87 13.62
N ASN A 104 23.48 1.18 13.19
CA ASN A 104 23.61 -0.24 13.45
C ASN A 104 23.63 -0.56 14.96
N ARG A 105 24.23 0.31 15.78
CA ARG A 105 24.20 0.18 17.24
C ARG A 105 22.81 0.44 17.81
N LEU A 106 22.10 1.44 17.31
CA LEU A 106 20.72 1.77 17.73
C LEU A 106 19.77 0.57 17.55
N ILE A 107 19.90 -0.13 16.44
CA ILE A 107 19.04 -1.29 16.10
C ILE A 107 19.72 -2.64 16.36
N SER A 108 20.79 -2.70 17.15
CA SER A 108 21.50 -3.96 17.48
C SER A 108 20.94 -4.60 18.74
N ARG A 109 20.97 -5.94 18.79
CA ARG A 109 20.70 -6.75 19.98
C ARG A 109 21.83 -6.69 21.02
N ASP A 110 23.04 -6.35 20.56
CA ASP A 110 24.26 -6.37 21.39
C ASP A 110 24.45 -5.07 22.19
N VAL A 111 23.55 -4.10 22.02
CA VAL A 111 23.59 -2.80 22.72
C VAL A 111 22.47 -2.73 23.75
N ASP A 112 22.84 -2.41 24.99
CA ASP A 112 21.89 -2.19 26.08
C ASP A 112 20.83 -1.14 25.65
N PRO A 113 19.53 -1.44 25.79
CA PRO A 113 18.46 -0.50 25.45
C PRO A 113 18.62 0.88 26.08
N ALA A 114 19.14 0.98 27.31
CA ALA A 114 19.39 2.26 27.97
C ALA A 114 20.52 3.06 27.31
N ALA A 115 21.49 2.39 26.67
CA ALA A 115 22.61 3.03 25.98
C ALA A 115 22.27 3.53 24.55
N LYS A 116 21.08 3.24 24.05
CA LYS A 116 20.66 3.61 22.69
C LYS A 116 20.19 5.06 22.56
N TRP A 117 19.64 5.64 23.63
CA TRP A 117 19.14 7.02 23.59
C TRP A 117 20.21 8.06 23.20
N PRO A 118 21.43 8.05 23.75
CA PRO A 118 22.48 8.99 23.32
C PRO A 118 22.82 8.92 21.82
N LEU A 119 22.59 7.77 21.17
CA LEU A 119 22.78 7.63 19.71
C LEU A 119 21.68 8.34 18.93
N LEU A 120 20.43 8.29 19.41
CA LEU A 120 19.25 8.85 18.76
C LEU A 120 19.06 10.35 19.07
N ALA A 121 19.31 10.77 20.29
CA ALA A 121 18.98 12.09 20.82
C ALA A 121 19.44 13.27 19.93
N PRO A 122 20.63 13.28 19.31
CA PRO A 122 21.08 14.38 18.46
C PRO A 122 20.23 14.57 17.21
N TYR A 123 19.60 13.50 16.70
CA TYR A 123 18.88 13.48 15.42
C TYR A 123 17.36 13.54 15.60
N TRP A 124 16.84 13.13 16.78
CA TRP A 124 15.42 13.08 17.05
C TRP A 124 14.65 14.39 16.76
N PRO A 125 15.15 15.57 17.17
CA PRO A 125 14.47 16.84 16.88
C PRO A 125 14.27 17.11 15.37
N ALA A 126 15.18 16.63 14.53
CA ALA A 126 15.12 16.83 13.09
C ALA A 126 14.10 15.88 12.40
N VAL A 127 13.95 14.66 12.92
CA VAL A 127 13.12 13.62 12.27
C VAL A 127 11.73 13.44 12.87
N LYS A 128 11.50 13.81 14.14
CA LYS A 128 10.28 13.47 14.90
C LYS A 128 8.95 13.95 14.29
N ASN A 129 8.98 14.82 13.28
CA ASN A 129 7.80 15.32 12.59
C ASN A 129 7.61 14.73 11.18
N THR A 130 8.54 13.91 10.69
CA THR A 130 8.34 13.18 9.43
C THR A 130 7.18 12.21 9.56
N GLY A 131 6.63 11.78 8.44
CA GLY A 131 5.51 10.83 8.46
C GLY A 131 5.89 9.52 9.16
N TYR A 132 7.12 9.00 8.94
CA TYR A 132 7.63 7.81 9.60
C TYR A 132 7.69 7.98 11.13
N ALA A 133 8.28 9.07 11.60
CA ALA A 133 8.37 9.32 13.03
C ALA A 133 7.00 9.60 13.67
N ARG A 134 6.05 10.18 12.94
CA ARG A 134 4.68 10.38 13.44
C ARG A 134 3.99 9.05 13.70
N ALA A 135 4.14 8.05 12.82
CA ALA A 135 3.59 6.71 13.06
C ALA A 135 4.21 6.08 14.33
N VAL A 136 5.53 6.17 14.49
CA VAL A 136 6.24 5.71 15.70
C VAL A 136 5.74 6.43 16.95
N ARG A 137 5.60 7.75 16.91
CA ARG A 137 5.11 8.53 18.07
C ARG A 137 3.67 8.17 18.46
N ILE A 138 2.78 7.96 17.50
CA ILE A 138 1.40 7.52 17.75
C ILE A 138 1.43 6.12 18.40
N ALA A 139 2.22 5.20 17.86
CA ALA A 139 2.38 3.87 18.44
C ALA A 139 2.91 3.93 19.89
N MET A 140 3.94 4.73 20.15
CA MET A 140 4.45 4.92 21.52
C MET A 140 3.40 5.51 22.47
N LYS A 141 2.60 6.46 21.99
CA LYS A 141 1.53 7.04 22.82
C LYS A 141 0.45 6.01 23.17
N GLU A 142 -0.03 5.27 22.16
CA GLU A 142 -1.14 4.32 22.36
C GLU A 142 -0.71 3.04 23.08
N LEU A 143 0.53 2.56 22.84
CA LEU A 143 1.02 1.31 23.43
C LEU A 143 1.72 1.48 24.78
N TYR A 144 2.42 2.60 24.98
CA TYR A 144 3.31 2.80 26.11
C TYR A 144 3.01 4.07 26.92
N ASP A 145 2.00 4.85 26.51
CA ASP A 145 1.62 6.16 27.06
C ASP A 145 2.79 7.15 27.14
N VAL A 146 3.56 7.24 26.06
CA VAL A 146 4.70 8.17 25.90
C VAL A 146 4.45 9.10 24.71
N ASP A 147 4.39 10.41 24.98
CA ASP A 147 4.08 11.44 23.96
C ASP A 147 5.29 11.82 23.11
N ASP A 148 6.47 11.87 23.69
CA ASP A 148 7.73 12.20 23.00
C ASP A 148 8.92 11.53 23.69
N LEU A 149 9.98 11.29 22.92
CA LEU A 149 11.19 10.66 23.45
C LEU A 149 12.10 11.66 24.13
N ASN A 150 12.59 11.26 25.27
CA ASN A 150 13.67 11.88 26.03
C ASN A 150 14.32 10.82 26.92
N GLU A 151 15.38 11.16 27.63
CA GLU A 151 16.13 10.24 28.48
C GLU A 151 15.24 9.54 29.53
N GLN A 152 14.30 10.26 30.14
CA GLN A 152 13.40 9.72 31.16
C GLN A 152 12.31 8.80 30.55
N ALA A 153 11.92 9.04 29.29
CA ALA A 153 10.88 8.27 28.62
C ALA A 153 11.37 6.88 28.16
N ILE A 154 12.67 6.72 27.90
CA ILE A 154 13.23 5.48 27.34
C ILE A 154 12.94 4.26 28.21
N ALA A 155 13.14 4.36 29.52
CA ALA A 155 12.84 3.24 30.42
C ALA A 155 11.36 2.84 30.39
N ARG A 156 10.46 3.81 30.22
CA ARG A 156 9.01 3.57 30.11
C ARG A 156 8.63 2.92 28.79
N VAL A 157 9.24 3.38 27.67
CA VAL A 157 9.04 2.75 26.35
C VAL A 157 9.53 1.30 26.37
N GLN A 158 10.71 1.05 26.95
CA GLN A 158 11.26 -0.31 27.06
C GLN A 158 10.36 -1.21 27.91
N ALA A 159 9.93 -0.75 29.09
CA ALA A 159 9.03 -1.53 29.94
C ALA A 159 7.68 -1.80 29.27
N GLY A 160 7.13 -0.82 28.54
CA GLY A 160 5.91 -0.98 27.75
C GLY A 160 6.06 -1.98 26.60
N TYR A 161 7.18 -1.90 25.89
CA TYR A 161 7.53 -2.85 24.82
C TYR A 161 7.58 -4.31 25.35
N GLU A 162 8.26 -4.53 26.47
CA GLU A 162 8.36 -5.85 27.10
C GLU A 162 6.99 -6.36 27.59
N ALA A 163 6.19 -5.48 28.18
CA ALA A 163 4.89 -5.82 28.74
C ALA A 163 3.86 -6.28 27.69
N ILE A 164 3.86 -5.68 26.50
CA ILE A 164 2.91 -6.03 25.43
C ILE A 164 3.33 -7.29 24.66
N ARG A 165 4.60 -7.62 24.62
CA ARG A 165 5.20 -8.68 23.81
C ARG A 165 5.00 -10.07 24.40
N LYS A 166 3.78 -10.58 24.27
CA LYS A 166 3.33 -11.89 24.73
C LYS A 166 2.32 -12.47 23.73
N PRO A 167 2.03 -13.77 23.76
CA PRO A 167 1.06 -14.40 22.87
C PRO A 167 -0.27 -13.62 22.84
N GLY A 168 -0.76 -13.36 21.63
CA GLY A 168 -1.96 -12.55 21.37
C GLY A 168 -1.68 -11.07 21.09
N PHE A 169 -0.40 -10.61 21.11
CA PHE A 169 -0.11 -9.19 20.90
C PHE A 169 -0.40 -8.71 19.47
N TYR A 170 -0.35 -9.59 18.45
CA TYR A 170 -0.80 -9.24 17.10
C TYR A 170 -2.30 -8.97 17.07
N ASN A 171 -3.11 -9.83 17.69
CA ASN A 171 -4.55 -9.57 17.84
C ASN A 171 -4.80 -8.25 18.59
N LYS A 172 -4.07 -8.02 19.67
CA LYS A 172 -4.17 -6.78 20.46
C LYS A 172 -3.85 -5.54 19.63
N ILE A 173 -2.75 -5.53 18.89
CA ILE A 173 -2.31 -4.35 18.12
C ILE A 173 -3.15 -4.20 16.84
N LEU A 174 -3.25 -5.25 16.03
CA LEU A 174 -3.87 -5.16 14.71
C LEU A 174 -5.39 -5.08 14.81
N VAL A 175 -6.02 -6.01 15.55
CA VAL A 175 -7.47 -6.13 15.56
C VAL A 175 -8.10 -5.16 16.56
N GLU A 176 -7.70 -5.24 17.85
CA GLU A 176 -8.38 -4.49 18.91
C GLU A 176 -8.03 -2.99 18.87
N LEU A 177 -6.75 -2.64 18.66
CA LEU A 177 -6.33 -1.24 18.67
C LEU A 177 -6.44 -0.61 17.29
N ALA A 178 -5.81 -1.17 16.25
CA ALA A 178 -5.81 -0.57 14.92
C ALA A 178 -7.12 -0.77 14.16
N GLY A 179 -7.97 -1.73 14.56
CA GLY A 179 -9.21 -2.08 13.87
C GLY A 179 -8.98 -2.69 12.49
N ILE A 180 -7.86 -3.46 12.35
CA ILE A 180 -7.51 -4.16 11.12
C ILE A 180 -8.21 -5.52 11.10
N GLU A 181 -8.96 -5.78 10.03
CA GLU A 181 -9.67 -7.05 9.85
C GLU A 181 -8.74 -8.19 9.45
N SER A 182 -7.83 -7.91 8.53
CA SER A 182 -6.79 -8.82 8.05
C SER A 182 -5.68 -8.03 7.35
N CYS A 183 -4.48 -8.60 7.34
CA CYS A 183 -3.32 -8.08 6.63
C CYS A 183 -2.98 -9.01 5.46
N GLN A 184 -2.65 -8.45 4.30
CA GLN A 184 -2.05 -9.19 3.20
C GLN A 184 -0.53 -9.10 3.33
N VAL A 185 0.15 -10.22 3.46
CA VAL A 185 1.56 -10.28 3.84
C VAL A 185 2.41 -10.80 2.68
N ASP A 186 3.43 -10.04 2.31
CA ASP A 186 4.55 -10.52 1.50
C ASP A 186 5.65 -11.05 2.43
N SER A 187 5.70 -12.35 2.56
CA SER A 187 6.71 -13.02 3.39
C SER A 187 8.11 -13.07 2.76
N GLN A 188 8.30 -12.47 1.57
CA GLN A 188 9.52 -12.55 0.76
C GLN A 188 9.95 -14.00 0.40
N ALA A 189 9.10 -14.97 0.71
CA ALA A 189 9.16 -16.33 0.21
C ALA A 189 8.14 -16.51 -0.92
N ALA A 190 8.29 -17.53 -1.78
CA ALA A 190 7.29 -17.77 -2.81
C ALA A 190 5.87 -17.89 -2.22
N PHE A 191 5.74 -18.55 -1.08
CA PHE A 191 4.54 -18.58 -0.24
C PHE A 191 4.91 -19.01 1.17
N ARG A 192 4.23 -18.46 2.20
CA ARG A 192 4.36 -18.91 3.61
C ARG A 192 3.08 -19.57 4.10
N GLU A 193 3.20 -20.74 4.70
CA GLU A 193 2.11 -21.42 5.39
C GLU A 193 1.97 -20.83 6.81
N SER A 194 1.32 -19.65 6.90
CA SER A 194 1.14 -18.93 8.17
C SER A 194 0.29 -19.73 9.16
N ARG A 195 0.62 -19.64 10.45
CA ARG A 195 -0.17 -20.20 11.55
C ARG A 195 -1.39 -19.33 11.92
N GLN A 196 -1.42 -18.10 11.44
CA GLN A 196 -2.55 -17.17 11.61
C GLN A 196 -3.17 -16.77 10.24
N PRO A 197 -3.55 -17.76 9.39
CA PRO A 197 -3.76 -17.54 7.96
C PRO A 197 -4.98 -16.68 7.62
N THR A 198 -5.89 -16.45 8.57
CA THR A 198 -7.05 -15.58 8.37
C THR A 198 -6.82 -14.14 8.84
N LEU A 199 -5.77 -13.91 9.64
CA LEU A 199 -5.29 -12.58 10.01
C LEU A 199 -4.16 -12.14 9.08
N LEU A 200 -3.21 -13.04 8.81
CA LEU A 200 -2.03 -12.81 7.95
C LEU A 200 -2.20 -13.58 6.63
N LEU A 201 -3.06 -13.04 5.76
CA LEU A 201 -3.27 -13.56 4.40
C LEU A 201 -1.98 -13.41 3.59
N GLN A 202 -1.63 -14.38 2.76
CA GLN A 202 -0.35 -14.36 2.07
C GLN A 202 -0.48 -13.94 0.61
N ASP A 203 0.40 -13.05 0.16
CA ASP A 203 0.74 -12.90 -1.25
C ASP A 203 1.74 -13.99 -1.67
N MET A 204 1.70 -14.40 -2.92
CA MET A 204 2.82 -15.14 -3.52
C MET A 204 3.86 -14.15 -4.00
N ASN A 205 5.07 -14.20 -3.44
CA ASN A 205 6.17 -13.39 -3.94
C ASN A 205 6.80 -14.08 -5.16
N PHE A 206 6.64 -13.46 -6.33
CA PHE A 206 7.21 -13.99 -7.58
C PHE A 206 8.49 -13.25 -8.02
N PHE A 207 8.99 -12.32 -7.22
CA PHE A 207 10.19 -11.55 -7.53
C PHE A 207 11.37 -12.47 -7.89
N ARG A 208 11.65 -13.49 -7.10
CA ARG A 208 12.73 -14.45 -7.36
C ARG A 208 12.42 -15.49 -8.44
N MET A 209 11.21 -15.49 -8.96
CA MET A 209 10.87 -16.29 -10.15
C MET A 209 11.35 -15.64 -11.43
N HIS A 210 11.41 -14.28 -11.47
CA HIS A 210 11.76 -13.54 -12.68
C HIS A 210 12.97 -12.62 -12.55
N ILE A 211 13.30 -12.09 -11.36
CA ILE A 211 14.49 -11.27 -11.11
C ILE A 211 15.54 -12.13 -10.41
N ASP A 212 16.70 -12.31 -11.03
CA ASP A 212 17.76 -13.18 -10.52
C ASP A 212 17.17 -14.50 -9.99
N PRO A 213 16.68 -15.42 -10.85
CA PRO A 213 15.93 -16.61 -10.42
C PRO A 213 16.69 -17.41 -9.37
N ASP A 214 16.05 -17.59 -8.21
CA ASP A 214 16.62 -18.34 -7.07
C ASP A 214 16.26 -19.81 -7.22
N ILE A 215 17.00 -20.50 -8.11
CA ILE A 215 16.70 -21.86 -8.54
C ILE A 215 16.76 -22.82 -7.36
N GLU A 216 17.83 -22.78 -6.56
CA GLU A 216 18.04 -23.70 -5.44
C GLU A 216 16.87 -23.58 -4.43
N ARG A 217 16.52 -22.35 -4.04
CA ARG A 217 15.47 -22.09 -3.06
C ARG A 217 14.09 -22.45 -3.57
N LEU A 218 13.80 -22.23 -4.85
CA LEU A 218 12.44 -22.39 -5.38
C LEU A 218 12.22 -23.79 -5.96
N ALA A 219 13.24 -24.47 -6.51
CA ALA A 219 13.13 -25.83 -6.99
C ALA A 219 13.20 -26.86 -5.85
N GLY A 220 13.97 -26.59 -4.79
CA GLY A 220 14.13 -27.53 -3.66
C GLY A 220 12.82 -28.11 -3.12
N PRO A 221 11.81 -27.27 -2.78
CA PRO A 221 10.52 -27.75 -2.28
C PRO A 221 9.69 -28.55 -3.30
N THR A 222 10.00 -28.44 -4.60
CA THR A 222 9.30 -29.16 -5.66
C THR A 222 9.84 -30.55 -5.91
N GLY A 223 11.10 -30.81 -5.54
CA GLY A 223 11.83 -32.01 -5.89
C GLY A 223 12.24 -32.11 -7.37
N MET A 224 12.09 -31.02 -8.13
CA MET A 224 12.45 -30.98 -9.55
C MET A 224 13.91 -30.58 -9.74
N GLU A 225 14.60 -31.22 -10.69
CA GLU A 225 15.86 -30.73 -11.20
C GLU A 225 15.59 -29.69 -12.29
N VAL A 226 16.43 -28.65 -12.37
CA VAL A 226 16.30 -27.58 -13.35
C VAL A 226 17.51 -27.58 -14.26
N ASN A 227 17.32 -28.05 -15.50
CA ASN A 227 18.35 -28.18 -16.52
C ASN A 227 18.16 -27.17 -17.67
N ASP A 228 16.94 -26.65 -17.83
CA ASP A 228 16.58 -25.70 -18.87
C ASP A 228 15.44 -24.77 -18.45
N LEU A 229 15.03 -23.85 -19.31
CA LEU A 229 13.94 -22.89 -19.05
C LEU A 229 12.59 -23.58 -18.89
N GLY A 230 12.37 -24.71 -19.58
CA GLY A 230 11.13 -25.49 -19.46
C GLY A 230 10.99 -26.09 -18.06
N ASP A 231 12.07 -26.62 -17.48
CA ASP A 231 12.09 -27.10 -16.09
C ASP A 231 11.81 -25.96 -15.12
N TRP A 232 12.35 -24.77 -15.38
CA TRP A 232 12.07 -23.59 -14.55
C TRP A 232 10.61 -23.14 -14.63
N HIS A 233 10.00 -23.20 -15.81
CA HIS A 233 8.55 -22.98 -15.97
C HIS A 233 7.75 -23.99 -15.15
N ALA A 234 8.14 -25.27 -15.17
CA ALA A 234 7.46 -26.30 -14.36
C ALA A 234 7.58 -26.03 -12.85
N VAL A 235 8.71 -25.48 -12.38
CA VAL A 235 8.86 -25.03 -10.98
C VAL A 235 7.87 -23.89 -10.67
N ILE A 236 7.77 -22.88 -11.55
CA ILE A 236 6.82 -21.77 -11.38
C ILE A 236 5.39 -22.32 -11.35
N ASP A 237 5.02 -23.17 -12.28
CA ASP A 237 3.69 -23.78 -12.38
C ASP A 237 3.34 -24.54 -11.08
N TRP A 238 4.27 -25.32 -10.55
CA TRP A 238 4.07 -26.05 -9.29
C TRP A 238 3.73 -25.12 -8.12
N TRP A 239 4.41 -23.96 -8.00
CA TRP A 239 4.11 -22.99 -6.95
C TRP A 239 2.70 -22.42 -7.11
N PHE A 240 2.29 -22.08 -8.33
CA PHE A 240 0.95 -21.56 -8.58
C PHE A 240 -0.12 -22.63 -8.35
N GLU A 241 0.03 -23.84 -8.88
CA GLU A 241 -0.95 -24.92 -8.69
C GLU A 241 -1.15 -25.29 -7.22
N LYS A 242 -0.07 -25.30 -6.45
CA LYS A 242 -0.13 -25.64 -5.02
C LYS A 242 -0.77 -24.54 -4.18
N TYR A 243 -0.37 -23.27 -4.39
CA TYR A 243 -0.65 -22.21 -3.45
C TYR A 243 -1.61 -21.10 -3.96
N ALA A 244 -1.83 -20.92 -5.26
CA ALA A 244 -2.67 -19.83 -5.77
C ALA A 244 -4.08 -19.80 -5.18
N ARG A 245 -4.66 -20.96 -4.88
CA ARG A 245 -5.98 -21.05 -4.23
C ARG A 245 -6.01 -20.45 -2.81
N TYR A 246 -4.87 -20.34 -2.14
CA TYR A 246 -4.72 -19.80 -0.80
C TYR A 246 -4.17 -18.38 -0.80
N ALA A 247 -3.40 -18.01 -1.81
CA ALA A 247 -2.85 -16.68 -1.99
C ALA A 247 -3.93 -15.66 -2.34
N VAL A 248 -3.76 -14.41 -1.91
CA VAL A 248 -4.70 -13.31 -2.23
C VAL A 248 -4.27 -12.50 -3.44
N ALA A 249 -2.97 -12.44 -3.70
CA ALA A 249 -2.37 -11.77 -4.85
C ALA A 249 -1.00 -12.39 -5.18
N VAL A 250 -0.36 -11.93 -6.23
CA VAL A 250 1.09 -12.07 -6.43
C VAL A 250 1.77 -10.72 -6.25
N LYS A 251 3.01 -10.71 -5.76
CA LYS A 251 3.76 -9.48 -5.46
C LYS A 251 5.16 -9.50 -6.03
N SER A 252 5.61 -8.38 -6.62
CA SER A 252 7.00 -8.16 -6.99
C SER A 252 7.51 -6.77 -6.63
N GLN A 253 8.72 -6.72 -6.07
CA GLN A 253 9.50 -5.50 -5.80
C GLN A 253 10.52 -5.20 -6.92
N ALA A 254 10.27 -5.65 -8.14
CA ALA A 254 11.23 -5.50 -9.24
C ALA A 254 11.63 -4.04 -9.52
N ALA A 255 10.78 -3.06 -9.18
CA ALA A 255 11.08 -1.65 -9.31
C ALA A 255 12.38 -1.22 -8.60
N TYR A 256 12.78 -1.91 -7.52
CA TYR A 256 14.07 -1.68 -6.85
C TYR A 256 15.28 -2.07 -7.71
N ARG A 257 15.11 -2.95 -8.68
CA ARG A 257 16.21 -3.49 -9.50
C ARG A 257 16.20 -2.92 -10.91
N ARG A 258 15.03 -2.65 -11.49
CA ARG A 258 14.85 -2.22 -12.88
C ARG A 258 13.58 -1.38 -13.07
N GLY A 259 13.40 -0.83 -14.27
CA GLY A 259 12.11 -0.28 -14.71
C GLY A 259 11.06 -1.39 -14.88
N LEU A 260 9.77 -0.99 -14.91
CA LEU A 260 8.64 -1.90 -15.14
C LEU A 260 8.29 -2.02 -16.64
N ASP A 261 9.27 -1.81 -17.50
CA ASP A 261 9.19 -1.84 -18.97
C ASP A 261 9.40 -3.25 -19.51
N TYR A 262 8.50 -4.15 -19.22
CA TYR A 262 8.59 -5.55 -19.64
C TYR A 262 8.12 -5.74 -21.08
N ASP A 263 8.99 -6.28 -21.94
CA ASP A 263 8.67 -6.66 -23.31
C ASP A 263 8.22 -8.13 -23.39
N ARG A 264 7.41 -8.46 -24.40
CA ARG A 264 7.07 -9.86 -24.68
C ARG A 264 8.26 -10.52 -25.38
N VAL A 265 9.03 -11.30 -24.65
CA VAL A 265 10.19 -12.05 -25.15
C VAL A 265 9.81 -13.52 -25.27
N PRO A 266 9.95 -14.16 -26.45
CA PRO A 266 9.64 -15.57 -26.62
C PRO A 266 10.67 -16.48 -25.93
N ALA A 267 10.25 -17.72 -25.61
CA ALA A 267 11.09 -18.67 -24.87
C ALA A 267 12.40 -19.00 -25.61
N GLU A 268 12.38 -19.07 -26.93
CA GLU A 268 13.56 -19.37 -27.77
C GLU A 268 14.67 -18.33 -27.63
N VAL A 269 14.30 -17.10 -27.27
CA VAL A 269 15.27 -16.00 -27.03
C VAL A 269 15.76 -16.03 -25.58
N ALA A 270 14.90 -16.40 -24.64
CA ALA A 270 15.23 -16.47 -23.21
C ALA A 270 16.05 -17.71 -22.83
N GLU A 271 15.80 -18.86 -23.48
CA GLU A 271 16.43 -20.15 -23.20
C GLU A 271 17.98 -20.11 -23.20
N PRO A 272 18.68 -19.57 -24.23
CA PRO A 272 20.14 -19.52 -24.21
C PRO A 272 20.69 -18.65 -23.08
N VAL A 273 19.93 -17.64 -22.67
CA VAL A 273 20.30 -16.78 -21.54
C VAL A 273 20.15 -17.53 -20.23
N PHE A 274 19.03 -18.26 -20.06
CA PHE A 274 18.76 -19.04 -18.86
C PHE A 274 19.83 -20.13 -18.65
N ARG A 275 20.25 -20.83 -19.70
CA ARG A 275 21.37 -21.81 -19.62
C ARG A 275 22.66 -21.17 -19.09
N ARG A 276 23.02 -19.98 -19.59
CA ARG A 276 24.17 -19.25 -19.05
C ARG A 276 24.02 -18.89 -17.58
N VAL A 277 22.79 -18.59 -17.11
CA VAL A 277 22.51 -18.37 -15.69
C VAL A 277 22.74 -19.65 -14.89
N LEU A 278 22.26 -20.81 -15.36
CA LEU A 278 22.49 -22.12 -14.72
C LEU A 278 23.97 -22.45 -14.62
N GLU A 279 24.73 -22.20 -15.69
CA GLU A 279 26.18 -22.42 -15.77
C GLU A 279 26.99 -21.37 -14.98
N LYS A 280 26.34 -20.39 -14.35
CA LYS A 280 26.98 -19.24 -13.69
C LYS A 280 27.93 -18.46 -14.62
N ALA A 281 27.68 -18.51 -15.91
CA ALA A 281 28.42 -17.78 -16.93
C ALA A 281 28.01 -16.30 -16.97
N PRO A 282 28.87 -15.39 -17.46
CA PRO A 282 28.54 -13.98 -17.60
C PRO A 282 27.32 -13.76 -18.51
N VAL A 283 26.40 -12.91 -18.05
CA VAL A 283 25.20 -12.49 -18.79
C VAL A 283 25.21 -10.96 -18.92
N SER A 284 25.07 -10.45 -20.14
CA SER A 284 24.96 -9.00 -20.38
C SER A 284 23.69 -8.42 -19.75
N ALA A 285 23.68 -7.11 -19.47
CA ALA A 285 22.48 -6.45 -18.93
C ALA A 285 21.28 -6.55 -19.91
N GLU A 286 21.53 -6.49 -21.22
CA GLU A 286 20.50 -6.64 -22.25
C GLU A 286 19.91 -8.05 -22.26
N ASP A 287 20.75 -9.09 -22.23
CA ASP A 287 20.26 -10.47 -22.20
C ASP A 287 19.55 -10.78 -20.88
N ARG A 288 20.07 -10.27 -19.77
CA ARG A 288 19.39 -10.38 -18.47
C ARG A 288 17.98 -9.77 -18.52
N LYS A 289 17.83 -8.58 -19.11
CA LYS A 289 16.52 -7.96 -19.32
C LYS A 289 15.60 -8.86 -20.14
N LYS A 290 16.08 -9.47 -21.20
CA LYS A 290 15.27 -10.38 -22.05
C LYS A 290 14.76 -11.58 -21.25
N LEU A 291 15.62 -12.19 -20.43
CA LEU A 291 15.21 -13.31 -19.56
C LEU A 291 14.19 -12.88 -18.50
N GLU A 292 14.46 -11.78 -17.81
CA GLU A 292 13.57 -11.24 -16.79
C GLU A 292 12.21 -10.84 -17.38
N ASP A 293 12.19 -10.27 -18.58
CA ASP A 293 10.97 -9.91 -19.29
C ASP A 293 10.13 -11.16 -19.65
N HIS A 294 10.78 -12.21 -20.15
CA HIS A 294 10.12 -13.48 -20.45
C HIS A 294 9.50 -14.10 -19.19
N LEU A 295 10.29 -14.26 -18.13
CA LEU A 295 9.86 -14.89 -16.88
C LEU A 295 8.78 -14.06 -16.17
N PHE A 296 8.85 -12.72 -16.24
CA PHE A 296 7.81 -11.85 -15.72
C PHE A 296 6.45 -12.17 -16.37
N TRP A 297 6.41 -12.18 -17.70
CA TRP A 297 5.17 -12.45 -18.40
C TRP A 297 4.67 -13.88 -18.19
N TYR A 298 5.57 -14.85 -18.08
CA TYR A 298 5.20 -16.23 -17.74
C TYR A 298 4.48 -16.29 -16.39
N ALA A 299 5.07 -15.68 -15.35
CA ALA A 299 4.48 -15.65 -14.02
C ALA A 299 3.17 -14.83 -13.97
N VAL A 300 3.07 -13.72 -14.72
CA VAL A 300 1.84 -12.91 -14.84
C VAL A 300 0.72 -13.72 -15.51
N GLU A 301 1.03 -14.54 -16.52
CA GLU A 301 0.06 -15.42 -17.17
C GLU A 301 -0.46 -16.50 -16.20
N GLN A 302 0.41 -17.06 -15.36
CA GLN A 302 -0.02 -17.96 -14.28
C GLN A 302 -0.90 -17.23 -13.27
N ALA A 303 -0.52 -16.04 -12.82
CA ALA A 303 -1.33 -15.25 -11.90
C ALA A 303 -2.74 -14.97 -12.48
N THR A 304 -2.80 -14.57 -13.75
CA THR A 304 -4.07 -14.28 -14.46
C THR A 304 -4.93 -15.53 -14.59
N ARG A 305 -4.33 -16.68 -14.97
CA ARG A 305 -5.03 -17.98 -15.05
C ARG A 305 -5.64 -18.39 -13.72
N HIS A 306 -4.96 -18.09 -12.62
CA HIS A 306 -5.43 -18.37 -11.25
C HIS A 306 -6.26 -17.23 -10.63
N GLU A 307 -6.63 -16.23 -11.41
CA GLU A 307 -7.44 -15.07 -10.98
C GLU A 307 -6.80 -14.32 -9.78
N LEU A 308 -5.46 -14.25 -9.74
CA LEU A 308 -4.70 -13.49 -8.74
C LEU A 308 -4.35 -12.10 -9.28
N PRO A 309 -4.70 -11.03 -8.57
CA PRO A 309 -4.20 -9.70 -8.88
C PRO A 309 -2.68 -9.63 -8.77
N VAL A 310 -2.06 -8.81 -9.63
CA VAL A 310 -0.61 -8.60 -9.65
C VAL A 310 -0.26 -7.28 -8.99
N LYS A 311 0.33 -7.33 -7.81
CA LYS A 311 0.83 -6.17 -7.07
C LYS A 311 2.24 -5.84 -7.51
N LEU A 312 2.48 -4.61 -7.92
CA LEU A 312 3.79 -4.11 -8.29
C LEU A 312 4.16 -2.90 -7.45
N HIS A 313 5.36 -2.93 -6.88
CA HIS A 313 5.96 -1.74 -6.29
C HIS A 313 6.11 -0.67 -7.36
N THR A 314 5.64 0.55 -7.09
CA THR A 314 5.83 1.75 -7.92
C THR A 314 6.26 2.92 -7.04
N GLY A 315 6.88 3.94 -7.67
CA GLY A 315 7.28 5.15 -6.95
C GLY A 315 8.47 4.95 -6.01
N TYR A 316 8.51 5.74 -4.96
CA TYR A 316 9.65 5.93 -4.08
C TYR A 316 10.28 4.62 -3.58
N TYR A 317 11.58 4.65 -3.39
CA TYR A 317 12.37 3.55 -2.82
C TYR A 317 12.69 3.84 -1.36
N VAL A 318 12.45 2.88 -0.48
CA VAL A 318 12.87 3.00 0.91
C VAL A 318 14.40 3.00 1.03
N GLY A 319 14.89 3.77 1.96
CA GLY A 319 16.30 3.77 2.32
C GLY A 319 17.07 4.97 1.79
N HIS A 320 18.35 4.94 2.07
CA HIS A 320 19.34 5.99 1.80
C HIS A 320 20.52 5.39 1.01
N ASN A 321 20.22 4.50 0.07
CA ASN A 321 21.16 3.61 -0.62
C ASN A 321 21.50 4.09 -2.04
N TYR A 322 21.30 5.39 -2.32
CA TYR A 322 21.58 6.01 -3.62
C TYR A 322 20.88 5.33 -4.81
N MET A 323 19.65 4.83 -4.59
CA MET A 323 18.81 4.33 -5.67
C MET A 323 18.54 5.43 -6.72
N PRO A 324 18.46 5.07 -8.02
CA PRO A 324 18.28 6.03 -9.10
C PRO A 324 16.84 6.57 -9.12
N LEU A 325 16.57 7.66 -8.38
CA LEU A 325 15.23 8.26 -8.25
C LEU A 325 14.68 8.80 -9.58
N GLU A 326 15.53 9.14 -10.54
CA GLU A 326 15.15 9.55 -11.90
C GLU A 326 14.34 8.45 -12.62
N ARG A 327 14.47 7.18 -12.24
CA ARG A 327 13.71 6.06 -12.81
C ARG A 327 12.23 6.10 -12.44
N LEU A 328 11.87 6.74 -11.33
CA LEU A 328 10.50 6.80 -10.81
C LEU A 328 9.53 7.48 -11.78
N ALA A 329 9.98 8.50 -12.50
CA ALA A 329 9.16 9.22 -13.47
C ALA A 329 8.60 8.32 -14.60
N GLY A 330 9.26 7.20 -14.88
CA GLY A 330 8.80 6.23 -15.87
C GLY A 330 7.65 5.33 -15.39
N ASN A 331 7.44 5.19 -14.08
CA ASN A 331 6.50 4.21 -13.54
C ASN A 331 5.05 4.37 -14.06
N PRO A 332 4.44 5.56 -14.14
CA PRO A 332 3.08 5.69 -14.63
C PRO A 332 2.93 5.25 -16.10
N ALA A 333 3.87 5.61 -16.97
CA ALA A 333 3.87 5.20 -18.37
C ALA A 333 4.06 3.68 -18.53
N GLN A 334 4.93 3.08 -17.71
CA GLN A 334 5.15 1.64 -17.66
C GLN A 334 3.90 0.91 -17.14
N ALA A 335 3.22 1.43 -16.11
CA ALA A 335 1.94 0.92 -15.62
C ALA A 335 0.86 0.91 -16.71
N ALA A 336 0.73 2.01 -17.46
CA ALA A 336 -0.18 2.09 -18.59
C ALA A 336 0.13 1.03 -19.67
N ALA A 337 1.42 0.80 -19.96
CA ALA A 337 1.86 -0.22 -20.91
C ALA A 337 1.51 -1.63 -20.45
N LEU A 338 1.66 -1.96 -19.16
CA LEU A 338 1.29 -3.25 -18.57
C LEU A 338 -0.22 -3.50 -18.68
N CYS A 339 -1.04 -2.51 -18.32
CA CYS A 339 -2.50 -2.60 -18.42
C CYS A 339 -2.96 -2.92 -19.85
N ARG A 340 -2.37 -2.25 -20.83
CA ARG A 340 -2.70 -2.43 -22.24
C ARG A 340 -2.22 -3.78 -22.81
N ARG A 341 -1.03 -4.26 -22.35
CA ARG A 341 -0.41 -5.51 -22.83
C ARG A 341 -1.05 -6.77 -22.26
N SER A 342 -1.72 -6.66 -21.10
CA SER A 342 -2.45 -7.76 -20.48
C SER A 342 -3.78 -7.26 -19.89
N PRO A 343 -4.81 -7.10 -20.72
CA PRO A 343 -6.10 -6.53 -20.29
C PRO A 343 -6.87 -7.42 -19.32
N ASP A 344 -6.62 -8.72 -19.32
CA ASP A 344 -7.27 -9.68 -18.43
C ASP A 344 -6.62 -9.77 -17.04
N THR A 345 -5.40 -9.24 -16.89
CA THR A 345 -4.69 -9.19 -15.61
C THR A 345 -5.19 -8.01 -14.77
N GLN A 346 -5.54 -8.23 -13.51
CA GLN A 346 -5.84 -7.17 -12.57
C GLN A 346 -4.54 -6.64 -11.95
N TRP A 347 -4.19 -5.40 -12.25
CA TRP A 347 -2.97 -4.76 -11.79
C TRP A 347 -3.24 -3.92 -10.55
N VAL A 348 -2.35 -3.99 -9.56
CA VAL A 348 -2.34 -3.15 -8.36
C VAL A 348 -1.02 -2.43 -8.27
N PHE A 349 -1.04 -1.12 -8.55
CA PHE A 349 0.13 -0.26 -8.49
C PHE A 349 0.25 0.34 -7.09
N MET A 350 1.25 -0.11 -6.34
CA MET A 350 1.42 0.24 -4.93
C MET A 350 2.09 1.59 -4.75
N HIS A 351 1.90 2.18 -3.57
CA HIS A 351 2.59 3.41 -3.12
C HIS A 351 2.26 4.65 -3.97
N ILE A 352 1.10 4.64 -4.65
CA ILE A 352 0.59 5.73 -5.51
C ILE A 352 1.62 6.25 -6.54
N ALA A 353 2.65 5.48 -6.89
CA ALA A 353 3.82 5.92 -7.68
C ALA A 353 4.46 7.23 -7.13
N TYR A 354 4.43 7.45 -5.81
CA TYR A 354 4.96 8.67 -5.20
C TYR A 354 6.37 9.01 -5.73
N PRO A 355 6.68 10.26 -6.13
CA PRO A 355 5.82 11.44 -6.07
C PRO A 355 4.95 11.68 -7.33
N TYR A 356 4.94 10.79 -8.35
CA TYR A 356 4.30 10.93 -9.67
C TYR A 356 2.86 10.40 -9.68
N TRP A 357 2.10 10.67 -8.61
CA TRP A 357 0.75 10.14 -8.42
C TRP A 357 -0.30 10.77 -9.37
N GLN A 358 -0.08 12.02 -9.83
CA GLN A 358 -1.01 12.66 -10.75
C GLN A 358 -1.08 11.93 -12.09
N GLU A 359 0.07 11.52 -12.61
CA GLU A 359 0.18 10.75 -13.84
C GLU A 359 -0.43 9.34 -13.67
N LEU A 360 -0.27 8.74 -12.49
CA LEU A 360 -0.86 7.43 -12.20
C LEU A 360 -2.39 7.48 -12.12
N LEU A 361 -3.01 8.61 -11.73
CA LEU A 361 -4.46 8.78 -11.75
C LEU A 361 -5.05 8.62 -13.16
N ALA A 362 -4.34 9.07 -14.18
CA ALA A 362 -4.77 8.89 -15.57
C ALA A 362 -4.85 7.41 -15.96
N VAL A 363 -3.96 6.57 -15.41
CA VAL A 363 -3.96 5.12 -15.62
C VAL A 363 -5.21 4.49 -15.01
N ALA A 364 -5.51 4.79 -13.75
CA ALA A 364 -6.72 4.29 -13.07
C ALA A 364 -8.03 4.78 -13.69
N LYS A 365 -8.03 6.00 -14.26
CA LYS A 365 -9.17 6.53 -15.01
C LYS A 365 -9.39 5.81 -16.34
N HIS A 366 -8.32 5.38 -16.99
CA HIS A 366 -8.37 4.90 -18.37
C HIS A 366 -8.49 3.38 -18.50
N TYR A 367 -7.83 2.62 -17.62
CA TYR A 367 -7.77 1.16 -17.72
C TYR A 367 -8.65 0.49 -16.66
N SER A 368 -9.60 -0.34 -17.12
CA SER A 368 -10.52 -1.06 -16.22
C SER A 368 -9.83 -2.08 -15.31
N ASN A 369 -8.65 -2.53 -15.69
CA ASN A 369 -7.82 -3.49 -14.97
C ASN A 369 -6.72 -2.86 -14.10
N ALA A 370 -6.71 -1.52 -13.96
CA ALA A 370 -5.77 -0.80 -13.11
C ALA A 370 -6.40 -0.46 -11.76
N HIS A 371 -5.67 -0.74 -10.68
CA HIS A 371 -6.00 -0.34 -9.31
C HIS A 371 -4.79 0.34 -8.68
N ILE A 372 -5.03 1.29 -7.79
CA ILE A 372 -3.97 2.01 -7.08
C ILE A 372 -4.05 1.67 -5.59
N ASP A 373 -2.91 1.37 -4.99
CA ASP A 373 -2.82 1.08 -3.56
C ASP A 373 -2.07 2.19 -2.84
N MET A 374 -2.71 2.76 -1.81
CA MET A 374 -2.13 3.78 -0.93
C MET A 374 -1.23 3.18 0.16
N CYS A 375 -0.92 1.89 0.06
CA CYS A 375 0.07 1.24 0.90
C CYS A 375 1.30 2.14 1.10
N TRP A 376 1.78 2.27 2.35
CA TRP A 376 2.93 3.10 2.73
C TRP A 376 2.75 4.63 2.56
N ALA A 377 1.86 5.08 1.67
CA ALA A 377 1.76 6.49 1.27
C ALA A 377 1.52 7.46 2.44
N TRP A 378 0.70 7.09 3.43
CA TRP A 378 0.34 7.96 4.56
C TRP A 378 1.49 8.31 5.49
N ILE A 379 2.59 7.55 5.44
CA ILE A 379 3.80 7.82 6.22
C ILE A 379 4.97 8.33 5.37
N ILE A 380 4.89 8.22 4.03
CA ILE A 380 5.82 8.94 3.15
C ILE A 380 5.46 10.42 3.15
N ASP A 381 4.20 10.75 2.83
CA ASP A 381 3.72 12.11 2.71
C ASP A 381 2.20 12.19 3.02
N PRO A 382 1.83 12.40 4.28
CA PRO A 382 0.41 12.43 4.67
C PRO A 382 -0.38 13.55 4.02
N VAL A 383 0.27 14.65 3.64
CA VAL A 383 -0.37 15.78 2.97
C VAL A 383 -0.75 15.43 1.54
N ASN A 384 0.21 14.92 0.77
CA ASN A 384 -0.06 14.52 -0.61
C ASN A 384 -0.92 13.24 -0.70
N SER A 385 -0.88 12.35 0.28
CA SER A 385 -1.80 11.20 0.36
C SER A 385 -3.26 11.65 0.50
N THR A 386 -3.54 12.67 1.32
CA THR A 386 -4.87 13.27 1.40
C THR A 386 -5.28 13.90 0.07
N ARG A 387 -4.39 14.66 -0.58
CA ARG A 387 -4.63 15.25 -1.90
C ARG A 387 -4.86 14.21 -2.98
N PHE A 388 -4.06 13.14 -2.96
CA PHE A 388 -4.23 12.01 -3.88
C PHE A 388 -5.63 11.40 -3.75
N LEU A 389 -6.07 11.05 -2.53
CA LEU A 389 -7.38 10.42 -2.33
C LEU A 389 -8.52 11.34 -2.80
N LYS A 390 -8.49 12.63 -2.48
CA LYS A 390 -9.44 13.62 -3.00
C LYS A 390 -9.48 13.64 -4.53
N SER A 391 -8.30 13.74 -5.15
CA SER A 391 -8.18 13.75 -6.60
C SER A 391 -8.65 12.45 -7.24
N HIS A 392 -8.33 11.29 -6.62
CA HIS A 392 -8.75 9.98 -7.10
C HIS A 392 -10.28 9.87 -7.14
N LEU A 393 -10.95 10.22 -6.04
CA LEU A 393 -12.41 10.10 -5.93
C LEU A 393 -13.18 10.98 -6.93
N LEU A 394 -12.56 12.05 -7.43
CA LEU A 394 -13.13 12.91 -8.46
C LEU A 394 -12.67 12.56 -9.89
N THR A 395 -11.62 11.74 -10.03
CA THR A 395 -11.01 11.45 -11.33
C THR A 395 -11.32 10.04 -11.81
N ALA A 396 -11.24 9.05 -10.94
CA ALA A 396 -11.40 7.63 -11.25
C ALA A 396 -12.50 7.00 -10.38
N PRO A 397 -13.04 5.83 -10.75
CA PRO A 397 -14.03 5.14 -9.93
C PRO A 397 -13.48 4.79 -8.54
N SER A 398 -14.30 4.99 -7.49
CA SER A 398 -13.89 4.77 -6.09
C SER A 398 -13.48 3.32 -5.79
N ASN A 399 -13.93 2.35 -6.59
CA ASN A 399 -13.54 0.95 -6.46
C ASN A 399 -12.16 0.61 -7.08
N LYS A 400 -11.41 1.63 -7.53
CA LYS A 400 -10.07 1.49 -8.11
C LYS A 400 -8.95 1.90 -7.15
N VAL A 401 -9.26 2.11 -5.87
CA VAL A 401 -8.28 2.49 -4.86
C VAL A 401 -8.44 1.64 -3.59
N PHE A 402 -7.29 1.29 -2.99
CA PHE A 402 -7.17 0.71 -1.65
C PHE A 402 -6.49 1.74 -0.77
N VAL A 403 -7.12 2.05 0.37
CA VAL A 403 -6.68 3.20 1.17
C VAL A 403 -5.60 2.88 2.20
N PHE A 404 -5.29 1.60 2.45
CA PHE A 404 -4.33 1.24 3.48
C PHE A 404 -3.57 -0.05 3.17
N GLY A 405 -2.27 0.00 3.36
CA GLY A 405 -1.31 -1.07 3.53
C GLY A 405 -0.20 -0.54 4.43
N GLY A 406 0.11 -1.25 5.51
CA GLY A 406 1.04 -0.75 6.52
C GLY A 406 2.48 -0.78 6.05
N ASP A 407 2.86 -1.82 5.32
CA ASP A 407 4.19 -2.02 4.73
C ASP A 407 5.32 -2.13 5.78
N TYR A 408 5.00 -2.62 6.98
CA TYR A 408 5.93 -2.70 8.10
C TYR A 408 6.39 -4.14 8.42
N ILE A 409 7.58 -4.25 9.03
CA ILE A 409 8.03 -5.44 9.75
C ILE A 409 7.64 -5.36 11.23
N PRO A 410 7.90 -4.25 11.97
CA PRO A 410 7.45 -4.11 13.35
C PRO A 410 5.94 -3.84 13.41
N VAL A 411 5.17 -4.79 13.97
CA VAL A 411 3.71 -4.69 14.08
C VAL A 411 3.27 -3.46 14.90
N GLU A 412 4.10 -3.01 15.83
CA GLU A 412 3.86 -1.84 16.66
C GLU A 412 3.65 -0.56 15.83
N CYS A 413 4.43 -0.42 14.74
CA CYS A 413 4.36 0.74 13.86
C CYS A 413 3.11 0.74 12.97
N VAL A 414 2.54 -0.44 12.69
CA VAL A 414 1.29 -0.57 11.92
C VAL A 414 0.15 0.19 12.57
N LEU A 415 0.06 0.17 13.92
CA LEU A 415 -0.95 0.93 14.67
C LEU A 415 -0.91 2.42 14.36
N GLY A 416 0.28 3.02 14.48
CA GLY A 416 0.45 4.46 14.23
C GLY A 416 0.15 4.83 12.77
N HIS A 417 0.55 4.00 11.84
CA HIS A 417 0.25 4.18 10.41
C HIS A 417 -1.26 4.08 10.14
N ALA A 418 -1.95 3.08 10.69
CA ALA A 418 -3.40 2.93 10.55
C ALA A 418 -4.16 4.14 11.10
N ARG A 419 -3.70 4.75 12.20
CA ARG A 419 -4.26 6.01 12.72
C ARG A 419 -4.10 7.17 11.76
N LEU A 420 -2.91 7.32 11.14
CA LEU A 420 -2.67 8.35 10.14
C LEU A 420 -3.54 8.14 8.90
N ALA A 421 -3.70 6.91 8.44
CA ALA A 421 -4.58 6.58 7.33
C ALA A 421 -6.05 6.95 7.61
N ARG A 422 -6.58 6.56 8.77
CA ARG A 422 -7.96 6.92 9.18
C ARG A 422 -8.17 8.42 9.24
N GLN A 423 -7.23 9.16 9.85
CA GLN A 423 -7.26 10.63 9.86
C GLN A 423 -7.25 11.22 8.45
N GLY A 424 -6.41 10.65 7.57
CA GLY A 424 -6.30 11.10 6.18
C GLY A 424 -7.57 10.85 5.36
N VAL A 425 -8.19 9.66 5.51
CA VAL A 425 -9.45 9.31 4.84
C VAL A 425 -10.58 10.22 5.30
N ALA A 426 -10.77 10.39 6.63
CA ALA A 426 -11.79 11.26 7.17
C ALA A 426 -11.60 12.71 6.71
N ARG A 427 -10.34 13.19 6.70
CA ARG A 427 -10.00 14.53 6.19
C ARG A 427 -10.35 14.67 4.71
N ALA A 428 -9.93 13.72 3.87
CA ALA A 428 -10.16 13.79 2.43
C ALA A 428 -11.66 13.86 2.09
N LEU A 429 -12.45 12.96 2.68
CA LEU A 429 -13.90 12.92 2.48
C LEU A 429 -14.58 14.20 3.00
N GLY A 430 -14.22 14.63 4.18
CA GLY A 430 -14.80 15.82 4.77
C GLY A 430 -14.44 17.09 4.01
N GLU A 431 -13.19 17.26 3.52
CA GLU A 431 -12.80 18.39 2.67
C GLU A 431 -13.58 18.40 1.34
N LEU A 432 -13.84 17.22 0.74
CA LEU A 432 -14.66 17.14 -0.48
C LEU A 432 -16.11 17.60 -0.23
N VAL A 433 -16.66 17.35 0.95
CA VAL A 433 -17.99 17.85 1.34
C VAL A 433 -17.96 19.36 1.54
N ASP A 434 -16.98 19.91 2.26
CA ASP A 434 -16.87 21.35 2.50
C ASP A 434 -16.66 22.14 1.19
N GLU A 435 -15.89 21.57 0.26
CA GLU A 435 -15.66 22.10 -1.09
C GLU A 435 -16.87 21.85 -2.02
N ARG A 436 -17.92 21.17 -1.58
CA ARG A 436 -19.16 20.86 -2.31
C ARG A 436 -18.97 20.00 -3.56
N TYR A 437 -17.94 19.16 -3.59
CA TYR A 437 -17.76 18.18 -4.66
C TYR A 437 -18.62 16.94 -4.48
N ILE A 438 -18.87 16.53 -3.22
CA ILE A 438 -19.74 15.39 -2.88
C ILE A 438 -20.71 15.81 -1.75
N SER A 439 -21.82 15.11 -1.62
CA SER A 439 -22.74 15.29 -0.50
C SER A 439 -22.22 14.63 0.79
N ARG A 440 -22.77 15.03 1.96
CA ARG A 440 -22.52 14.34 3.23
C ARG A 440 -22.86 12.87 3.15
N ARG A 441 -23.97 12.54 2.51
CA ARG A 441 -24.42 11.17 2.29
C ARG A 441 -23.40 10.37 1.46
N ASP A 442 -22.94 10.92 0.35
CA ASP A 442 -21.94 10.25 -0.51
C ASP A 442 -20.65 9.98 0.27
N ALA A 443 -20.21 10.94 1.12
CA ALA A 443 -19.01 10.77 1.93
C ALA A 443 -19.16 9.61 2.93
N LEU A 444 -20.33 9.48 3.60
CA LEU A 444 -20.58 8.38 4.52
C LEU A 444 -20.69 7.02 3.80
N GLU A 445 -21.35 6.99 2.64
CA GLU A 445 -21.49 5.78 1.81
C GLU A 445 -20.13 5.29 1.24
N LEU A 446 -19.14 6.17 1.08
CA LEU A 446 -17.80 5.81 0.61
C LEU A 446 -16.93 5.16 1.68
N VAL A 447 -17.23 5.28 2.97
CA VAL A 447 -16.34 4.81 4.05
C VAL A 447 -16.10 3.30 3.97
N ASP A 448 -17.15 2.46 3.99
CA ASP A 448 -16.98 1.01 3.97
C ASP A 448 -16.31 0.52 2.67
N PRO A 449 -16.71 0.95 1.47
CA PRO A 449 -15.99 0.60 0.24
C PRO A 449 -14.49 0.91 0.29
N LEU A 450 -14.10 2.10 0.74
CA LEU A 450 -12.71 2.52 0.82
C LEU A 450 -11.91 1.76 1.87
N MET A 451 -12.49 1.59 3.06
CA MET A 451 -11.79 0.96 4.18
C MET A 451 -11.60 -0.54 3.98
N ARG A 452 -12.55 -1.23 3.31
CA ARG A 452 -12.50 -2.69 3.18
C ARG A 452 -13.19 -3.26 1.94
N GLY A 453 -14.32 -2.72 1.52
CA GLY A 453 -15.17 -3.31 0.48
C GLY A 453 -14.43 -3.51 -0.85
N ASN A 454 -13.63 -2.53 -1.29
CA ASN A 454 -12.83 -2.64 -2.52
C ASN A 454 -11.82 -3.80 -2.44
N ALA A 455 -11.13 -3.94 -1.30
CA ALA A 455 -10.18 -5.03 -1.10
C ALA A 455 -10.88 -6.40 -1.03
N HIS A 456 -12.01 -6.49 -0.34
CA HIS A 456 -12.84 -7.72 -0.33
C HIS A 456 -13.22 -8.16 -1.73
N GLY A 457 -13.62 -7.21 -2.59
CA GLY A 457 -14.04 -7.48 -3.97
C GLY A 457 -12.88 -7.99 -4.83
N LEU A 458 -11.79 -7.21 -4.96
CA LEU A 458 -10.69 -7.54 -5.86
C LEU A 458 -9.94 -8.81 -5.42
N PHE A 459 -9.59 -8.91 -4.13
CA PHE A 459 -8.78 -10.02 -3.61
C PHE A 459 -9.62 -11.24 -3.21
N ARG A 460 -10.96 -11.20 -3.39
CA ARG A 460 -11.89 -12.31 -3.08
C ARG A 460 -11.72 -12.80 -1.63
N LEU A 461 -11.56 -11.87 -0.68
CA LEU A 461 -11.10 -12.19 0.68
C LEU A 461 -12.02 -13.15 1.42
N GLN A 462 -13.34 -13.08 1.20
CA GLN A 462 -14.29 -13.98 1.83
C GLN A 462 -14.05 -15.45 1.42
N GLU A 463 -13.84 -15.69 0.12
CA GLU A 463 -13.56 -17.02 -0.42
C GLU A 463 -12.20 -17.54 0.07
N LYS A 464 -11.15 -16.67 -0.03
CA LYS A 464 -9.79 -17.03 0.39
C LYS A 464 -9.74 -17.38 1.88
N THR A 465 -10.37 -16.56 2.73
CA THR A 465 -10.47 -16.84 4.19
C THR A 465 -11.19 -18.15 4.47
N ALA A 466 -12.29 -18.46 3.75
CA ALA A 466 -12.99 -19.73 3.91
C ALA A 466 -12.14 -20.94 3.56
N ARG A 467 -11.27 -20.82 2.54
CA ARG A 467 -10.30 -21.87 2.17
C ARG A 467 -9.16 -21.98 3.18
N LEU A 468 -8.63 -20.85 3.63
CA LEU A 468 -7.53 -20.78 4.59
C LEU A 468 -7.88 -21.38 5.95
N ARG A 469 -9.13 -21.26 6.40
CA ARG A 469 -9.62 -21.95 7.62
C ARG A 469 -9.54 -23.48 7.55
N LYS A 470 -9.39 -24.04 6.36
CA LYS A 470 -9.28 -25.48 6.07
C LYS A 470 -7.94 -25.84 5.43
N ALA A 471 -6.94 -24.98 5.58
CA ALA A 471 -5.63 -25.20 4.98
C ALA A 471 -4.95 -26.42 5.63
N PRO A 472 -4.21 -27.24 4.86
CA PRO A 472 -3.66 -28.50 5.38
C PRO A 472 -2.55 -28.35 6.42
N TRP A 473 -2.08 -27.11 6.63
CA TRP A 473 -1.03 -26.79 7.61
C TRP A 473 -1.57 -26.17 8.92
N ILE A 474 -2.90 -26.07 9.11
CA ILE A 474 -3.57 -25.53 10.31
C ILE A 474 -3.87 -26.65 11.32
#